data_76d838bab6182f6f76eb2809098f2ace
#
_entry.id   76d838bab6182f6f76eb2809098f2ace
#
_cell.length_a   1.000
_cell.length_b   1.000
_cell.length_c   1.000
_cell.angle_alpha   90.00
_cell.angle_beta   90.00
_cell.angle_gamma   90.00
#
_symmetry.space_group_name_H-M   'P 1'
#
loop_
_entity.id
_entity.type
_entity.pdbx_description
1 polymer ?
#
loop_
_entity_poly.entity_id
_entity_poly.type
_entity_poly.pdbx_seq_one_letter_code
_entity_poly.pdbx_strand_id
1 'polypeptide(L)' 'MKVDEIRALRNEELTKQLEAAHQELFDLRFRLATKQLVNHRQIRAVKKNIARMKTIMRERELG' A
#
# COMPACT_ATOMS: atom_id res chain seq x y z
N MET A 1 -3.57 7.40 0.63
CA MET A 1 -3.31 7.93 2.00
C MET A 1 -2.33 9.08 1.96
N LYS A 2 -2.55 10.07 2.78
CA LYS A 2 -1.60 11.17 2.94
C LYS A 2 -0.49 10.75 3.90
N VAL A 3 0.70 11.32 3.71
CA VAL A 3 1.87 11.01 4.55
C VAL A 3 1.58 11.25 6.04
N ASP A 4 0.88 12.33 6.36
CA ASP A 4 0.55 12.65 7.75
C ASP A 4 -0.34 11.58 8.39
N GLU A 5 -1.28 11.03 7.64
CA GLU A 5 -2.13 9.94 8.10
C GLU A 5 -1.31 8.68 8.41
N ILE A 6 -0.36 8.37 7.54
CA ILE A 6 0.52 7.22 7.72
C ILE A 6 1.40 7.40 8.95
N ARG A 7 1.95 8.61 9.14
CA ARG A 7 2.81 8.91 10.30
C ARG A 7 2.06 8.85 11.63
N ALA A 8 0.76 9.05 11.62
CA ALA A 8 -0.07 8.94 12.81
C ALA A 8 -0.33 7.49 13.24
N LEU A 9 -0.10 6.52 12.36
CA LEU A 9 -0.33 5.11 12.65
C LEU A 9 0.78 4.53 13.54
N ARG A 10 0.39 3.63 14.44
CA ARG A 10 1.35 2.83 15.20
C ARG A 10 1.96 1.76 14.29
N ASN A 11 3.13 1.24 14.69
CA ASN A 11 3.82 0.22 13.89
C ASN A 11 2.96 -0.99 13.57
N GLU A 12 2.18 -1.46 14.53
CA GLU A 12 1.27 -2.60 14.33
C GLU A 12 0.18 -2.29 13.31
N GLU A 13 -0.42 -1.10 13.40
CA GLU A 13 -1.43 -0.64 12.47
C GLU A 13 -0.84 -0.45 11.07
N LEU A 14 0.37 0.11 11.02
CA LEU A 14 1.07 0.34 9.76
C LEU A 14 1.38 -0.98 9.06
N THR A 15 1.83 -1.99 9.81
CA THR A 15 2.08 -3.33 9.28
C THR A 15 0.80 -3.94 8.70
N LYS A 16 -0.31 -3.82 9.42
CA LYS A 16 -1.60 -4.33 8.95
C LYS A 16 -2.05 -3.62 7.69
N GLN A 17 -1.91 -2.31 7.64
CA GLN A 17 -2.26 -1.51 6.46
C GLN A 17 -1.40 -1.90 5.26
N LEU A 18 -0.11 -2.14 5.50
CA LEU A 18 0.81 -2.56 4.45
C LEU A 18 0.43 -3.94 3.90
N GLU A 19 0.12 -4.88 4.76
CA GLU A 19 -0.33 -6.21 4.35
C GLU A 19 -1.62 -6.13 3.55
N ALA A 20 -2.59 -5.33 4.00
CA ALA A 20 -3.84 -5.12 3.29
C ALA A 20 -3.61 -4.51 1.91
N ALA A 21 -2.69 -3.55 1.81
CA ALA A 21 -2.36 -2.91 0.54
C ALA A 21 -1.68 -3.89 -0.42
N HIS A 22 -0.78 -4.75 0.07
CA HIS A 22 -0.17 -5.79 -0.75
C HIS A 22 -1.21 -6.79 -1.25
N GLN A 23 -2.15 -7.17 -0.41
CA GLN A 23 -3.24 -8.08 -0.77
C GLN A 23 -4.11 -7.47 -1.87
N GLU A 24 -4.45 -6.20 -1.72
CA GLU A 24 -5.22 -5.47 -2.73
C GLU A 24 -4.48 -5.40 -4.06
N LEU A 25 -3.18 -5.11 -4.04
CA LEU A 25 -2.37 -5.06 -5.25
C LEU A 25 -2.31 -6.42 -5.94
N PHE A 26 -2.11 -7.48 -5.17
CA PHE A 26 -2.11 -8.85 -5.69
C PHE A 26 -3.44 -9.18 -6.35
N ASP A 27 -4.54 -8.85 -5.71
CA ASP A 27 -5.87 -9.10 -6.23
C ASP A 27 -6.12 -8.35 -7.55
N LEU A 28 -5.72 -7.08 -7.60
CA LEU A 28 -5.86 -6.27 -8.81
C LEU A 28 -5.01 -6.81 -9.96
N ARG A 29 -3.79 -7.27 -9.68
CA ARG A 29 -2.92 -7.89 -10.68
C ARG A 29 -3.48 -9.21 -11.19
N PHE A 30 -4.07 -10.00 -10.30
CA PHE A 30 -4.72 -11.25 -10.65
C PHE A 30 -5.90 -10.99 -11.58
N ARG A 31 -6.74 -10.01 -11.27
CA ARG A 31 -7.86 -9.62 -12.13
C ARG A 31 -7.38 -9.17 -13.51
N LEU A 32 -6.31 -8.41 -13.55
CA LEU A 32 -5.73 -7.97 -14.82
C LEU A 32 -5.22 -9.15 -15.64
N ALA A 33 -4.56 -10.10 -15.00
CA ALA A 33 -4.04 -11.31 -15.65
C ALA A 33 -5.17 -12.19 -16.23
N THR A 34 -6.34 -12.18 -15.60
CA THR A 34 -7.52 -12.91 -16.08
C THR A 34 -8.39 -12.11 -17.04
N LYS A 35 -7.89 -10.98 -17.52
CA LYS A 35 -8.56 -10.10 -18.49
C LYS A 35 -9.86 -9.48 -17.99
N GLN A 36 -9.99 -9.32 -16.67
CA GLN A 36 -11.11 -8.59 -16.10
C GLN A 36 -10.87 -7.08 -16.20
N LEU A 37 -11.95 -6.31 -16.22
CA LEU A 37 -11.86 -4.86 -16.21
C LEU A 37 -11.29 -4.38 -14.89
N VAL A 38 -10.17 -3.65 -14.95
CA VAL A 38 -9.50 -3.11 -13.79
C VAL A 38 -9.17 -1.64 -14.02
N ASN A 39 -9.37 -0.83 -12.97
CA ASN A 39 -9.00 0.57 -13.02
C ASN A 39 -7.50 0.72 -12.76
N HIS A 40 -6.74 1.09 -13.80
CA HIS A 40 -5.28 1.27 -13.70
C HIS A 40 -4.89 2.37 -12.72
N ARG A 41 -5.75 3.37 -12.52
CA ARG A 41 -5.51 4.42 -11.51
C ARG A 41 -5.50 3.84 -10.10
N GLN A 42 -6.37 2.88 -9.85
CA GLN A 42 -6.42 2.18 -8.56
C GLN A 42 -5.13 1.43 -8.30
N ILE A 43 -4.62 0.72 -9.30
CA ILE A 43 -3.34 0.01 -9.19
C ILE A 43 -2.21 0.99 -8.84
N ARG A 44 -2.13 2.11 -9.52
CA ARG A 44 -1.12 3.13 -9.27
C ARG A 44 -1.25 3.73 -7.87
N ALA A 45 -2.47 4.00 -7.43
CA ALA A 45 -2.72 4.54 -6.10
C ALA A 45 -2.28 3.57 -5.01
N VAL A 46 -2.59 2.29 -5.16
CA VAL A 46 -2.18 1.25 -4.20
C VAL A 46 -0.65 1.14 -4.15
N LYS A 47 0.01 1.14 -5.30
CA LYS A 47 1.49 1.11 -5.36
C LYS A 47 2.11 2.31 -4.66
N LYS A 48 1.57 3.50 -4.86
CA LYS A 48 2.05 4.72 -4.18
C LYS A 48 1.88 4.62 -2.67
N ASN A 49 0.73 4.12 -2.21
CA ASN A 49 0.48 3.94 -0.79
C ASN A 49 1.47 2.95 -0.17
N ILE A 50 1.74 1.85 -0.85
CA ILE A 50 2.72 0.86 -0.40
C ILE A 50 4.11 1.50 -0.28
N ALA A 51 4.53 2.25 -1.30
CA ALA A 51 5.82 2.93 -1.30
C ALA A 51 5.94 3.92 -0.14
N ARG A 52 4.90 4.71 0.11
CA ARG A 52 4.88 5.67 1.23
C ARG A 52 4.96 4.97 2.57
N MET A 53 4.20 3.90 2.76
CA MET A 53 4.21 3.13 4.00
C MET A 53 5.58 2.49 4.24
N LYS A 54 6.19 1.91 3.21
CA LYS A 54 7.53 1.34 3.32
C LYS A 54 8.58 2.39 3.67
N THR A 55 8.49 3.57 3.06
CA THR A 55 9.40 4.67 3.34
C THR A 55 9.32 5.08 4.82
N ILE A 56 8.12 5.23 5.33
CA ILE A 56 7.90 5.62 6.73
C ILE A 56 8.39 4.53 7.68
N MET A 57 8.13 3.27 7.39
CA MET A 57 8.65 2.16 8.19
C MET A 57 10.16 2.17 8.23
N ARG A 58 10.81 2.41 7.09
CA ARG A 58 12.26 2.49 6.99
C ARG A 58 12.81 3.67 7.80
N GLU A 59 12.16 4.82 7.74
CA GLU A 59 12.53 5.98 8.56
C GLU A 59 12.49 5.65 10.05
N ARG A 60 11.47 4.91 10.49
CA ARG A 60 11.31 4.50 11.88
C ARG A 60 12.40 3.53 12.33
N GLU A 61 12.83 2.63 11.44
CA GLU A 61 13.92 1.70 11.72
C GLU A 61 15.26 2.42 11.87
N LEU A 62 15.48 3.45 11.04
CA LEU A 62 16.72 4.23 11.06
C LEU A 62 16.75 5.30 12.16
N GLY A 63 15.60 5.72 12.57
CA GLY A 63 15.46 6.77 13.56
C GLY A 63 15.14 6.28 14.92
#